data_ec20d4c7352e4b203989dedaf19e207e
#
_entry.id   ec20d4c7352e4b203989dedaf19e207e
#
_cell.length_a   1.000
_cell.length_b   1.000
_cell.length_c   1.000
_cell.angle_alpha   90.00
_cell.angle_beta   90.00
_cell.angle_gamma   90.00
#
_symmetry.space_group_name_H-M   'P 1'
#
loop_
_entity.id
_entity.type
_entity.pdbx_description
1 polymer ?
#
loop_
_entity_poly.entity_id
_entity_poly.type
_entity_poly.pdbx_seq_one_letter_code
_entity_poly.pdbx_strand_id
1 'polypeptide(L)'
;VEQAPYLPYALKISDYNHILTLETFLQGKILVQDVSSMLVAEAASPKKGDHIIDMCAAPGGKSIHAADKMGDYGNVDARDVSQYKADLIKENIHRTGVINVEARVQDATVYDPDSEQAADIVIADVPCSGYGVIGKKPEIKYRATPQKQEEIVMLQRMILDKAAKYVKPDGTLIFSTCTIAREENEENVLWFLKNYPYRLESPDPYIPEELHCKSTKLGYLQLLPGIHKTDGFFIARFRRK
;
A
#
# COMPACT_ATOMS: atom_id res chain seq x y z
N VAL A 1 10.54 3.70 -23.64
CA VAL A 1 9.60 2.92 -22.81
C VAL A 1 10.00 1.46 -22.88
N GLU A 2 10.13 0.83 -21.72
CA GLU A 2 10.52 -0.58 -21.56
C GLU A 2 9.50 -1.30 -20.68
N GLN A 3 9.39 -2.62 -20.80
CA GLN A 3 8.62 -3.45 -19.89
C GLN A 3 9.27 -3.40 -18.50
N ALA A 4 8.49 -3.04 -17.49
CA ALA A 4 8.95 -3.16 -16.11
C ALA A 4 8.92 -4.64 -15.64
N PRO A 5 9.67 -5.01 -14.60
CA PRO A 5 9.68 -6.37 -14.08
C PRO A 5 8.33 -6.74 -13.46
N TYR A 6 8.07 -8.03 -13.40
CA TYR A 6 6.98 -8.68 -12.67
C TYR A 6 5.56 -8.46 -13.20
N LEU A 7 5.16 -7.25 -13.55
CA LEU A 7 3.77 -6.96 -13.93
C LEU A 7 3.66 -6.61 -15.41
N PRO A 8 2.84 -7.33 -16.21
CA PRO A 8 2.80 -7.17 -17.67
C PRO A 8 2.28 -5.80 -18.14
N TYR A 9 1.58 -5.08 -17.28
CA TYR A 9 1.04 -3.74 -17.56
C TYR A 9 1.91 -2.61 -16.97
N ALA A 10 2.96 -2.95 -16.22
CA ALA A 10 3.89 -1.97 -15.68
C ALA A 10 4.95 -1.60 -16.74
N LEU A 11 5.15 -0.32 -16.94
CA LEU A 11 6.09 0.23 -17.91
C LEU A 11 7.14 1.09 -17.21
N LYS A 12 8.38 0.94 -17.59
CA LYS A 12 9.46 1.86 -17.23
C LYS A 12 9.60 2.92 -18.31
N ILE A 13 9.43 4.18 -17.92
CA ILE A 13 9.56 5.34 -18.81
C ILE A 13 10.88 6.03 -18.49
N SER A 14 11.70 6.28 -19.51
CA SER A 14 12.96 7.01 -19.45
C SER A 14 13.00 8.09 -20.53
N ASP A 15 14.03 8.92 -20.50
CA ASP A 15 14.31 9.92 -21.54
C ASP A 15 13.20 10.96 -21.73
N TYR A 16 12.62 11.41 -20.62
CA TYR A 16 11.69 12.53 -20.58
C TYR A 16 12.19 13.63 -19.62
N ASN A 17 11.93 14.88 -19.95
CA ASN A 17 12.41 16.01 -19.13
C ASN A 17 11.62 16.15 -17.83
N HIS A 18 10.30 16.05 -17.91
CA HIS A 18 9.40 16.17 -16.76
C HIS A 18 8.10 15.41 -17.02
N ILE A 19 7.58 14.72 -16.00
CA ILE A 19 6.38 13.88 -16.16
C ILE A 19 5.17 14.70 -16.64
N LEU A 20 5.04 15.95 -16.23
CA LEU A 20 3.96 16.86 -16.63
C LEU A 20 4.05 17.31 -18.09
N THR A 21 5.11 16.93 -18.83
CA THR A 21 5.19 17.16 -20.28
C THR A 21 4.65 16.00 -21.10
N LEU A 22 4.36 14.89 -20.46
CA LEU A 22 3.81 13.70 -21.13
C LEU A 22 2.28 13.82 -21.24
N GLU A 23 1.79 13.90 -22.47
CA GLU A 23 0.35 13.99 -22.75
C GLU A 23 -0.43 12.80 -22.17
N THR A 24 0.13 11.59 -22.24
CA THR A 24 -0.46 10.38 -21.64
C THR A 24 -0.63 10.49 -20.13
N PHE A 25 0.29 11.17 -19.43
CA PHE A 25 0.15 11.46 -18.02
C PHE A 25 -0.94 12.50 -17.75
N LEU A 26 -0.94 13.60 -18.48
CA LEU A 26 -1.94 14.66 -18.35
C LEU A 26 -3.36 14.16 -18.63
N GLN A 27 -3.51 13.25 -19.59
CA GLN A 27 -4.77 12.60 -19.94
C GLN A 27 -5.18 11.48 -18.98
N GLY A 28 -4.43 11.24 -17.90
CA GLY A 28 -4.75 10.21 -16.90
C GLY A 28 -4.54 8.75 -17.35
N LYS A 29 -3.95 8.53 -18.53
CA LYS A 29 -3.74 7.18 -19.10
C LYS A 29 -2.65 6.38 -18.38
N ILE A 30 -1.79 7.04 -17.62
CA ILE A 30 -0.73 6.43 -16.84
C ILE A 30 -0.70 7.01 -15.42
N LEU A 31 -0.35 6.15 -14.47
CA LEU A 31 -0.14 6.49 -13.08
C LEU A 31 1.32 6.18 -12.71
N VAL A 32 1.99 7.12 -12.02
CA VAL A 32 3.38 6.92 -11.59
C VAL A 32 3.39 6.14 -10.29
N GLN A 33 4.02 4.97 -10.32
CA GLN A 33 4.11 4.09 -9.15
C GLN A 33 5.33 3.18 -9.29
N ASP A 34 6.05 2.89 -8.19
CA ASP A 34 7.05 1.82 -8.21
C ASP A 34 6.35 0.46 -8.27
N VAL A 35 6.96 -0.51 -8.97
CA VAL A 35 6.38 -1.85 -9.09
C VAL A 35 6.15 -2.51 -7.74
N SER A 36 7.04 -2.28 -6.77
CA SER A 36 6.86 -2.77 -5.40
C SER A 36 5.55 -2.28 -4.75
N SER A 37 5.22 -1.02 -4.99
CA SER A 37 3.97 -0.41 -4.53
C SER A 37 2.74 -0.95 -5.29
N MET A 38 2.89 -1.27 -6.59
CA MET A 38 1.82 -1.89 -7.39
C MET A 38 1.44 -3.27 -6.87
N LEU A 39 2.41 -4.04 -6.34
CA LEU A 39 2.18 -5.37 -5.76
C LEU A 39 1.25 -5.35 -4.54
N VAL A 40 1.01 -4.20 -3.92
CA VAL A 40 0.02 -4.06 -2.83
C VAL A 40 -1.39 -4.38 -3.34
N ALA A 41 -1.80 -3.78 -4.47
CA ALA A 41 -3.11 -4.05 -5.06
C ALA A 41 -3.20 -5.49 -5.62
N GLU A 42 -2.09 -6.05 -6.13
CA GLU A 42 -2.03 -7.46 -6.51
C GLU A 42 -2.28 -8.38 -5.29
N ALA A 43 -1.51 -8.20 -4.23
CA ALA A 43 -1.64 -8.97 -3.00
C ALA A 43 -2.99 -8.77 -2.31
N ALA A 44 -3.61 -7.60 -2.43
CA ALA A 44 -4.97 -7.34 -1.94
C ALA A 44 -6.01 -8.14 -2.72
N SER A 45 -5.79 -8.33 -4.02
CA SER A 45 -6.67 -9.06 -4.93
C SER A 45 -8.13 -8.61 -4.84
N PRO A 46 -8.41 -7.30 -5.07
CA PRO A 46 -9.75 -6.77 -4.98
C PRO A 46 -10.66 -7.41 -6.02
N LYS A 47 -11.91 -7.62 -5.63
CA LYS A 47 -12.95 -8.20 -6.47
C LYS A 47 -13.99 -7.14 -6.81
N LYS A 48 -14.67 -7.35 -7.92
CA LYS A 48 -15.80 -6.54 -8.34
C LYS A 48 -16.85 -6.43 -7.23
N GLY A 49 -17.13 -5.23 -6.79
CA GLY A 49 -18.12 -4.95 -5.75
C GLY A 49 -17.53 -4.82 -4.33
N ASP A 50 -16.24 -5.05 -4.13
CA ASP A 50 -15.61 -4.88 -2.81
C ASP A 50 -15.67 -3.41 -2.35
N HIS A 51 -15.78 -3.25 -1.04
CA HIS A 51 -15.52 -2.00 -0.34
C HIS A 51 -14.10 -2.03 0.24
N ILE A 52 -13.27 -1.09 -0.18
CA ILE A 52 -11.87 -0.96 0.24
C ILE A 52 -11.70 0.31 1.09
N ILE A 53 -10.99 0.19 2.21
CA ILE A 53 -10.50 1.34 2.97
C ILE A 53 -8.97 1.39 2.83
N ASP A 54 -8.43 2.47 2.26
CA ASP A 54 -6.99 2.75 2.21
C ASP A 54 -6.67 3.83 3.25
N MET A 55 -5.99 3.44 4.34
CA MET A 55 -5.87 4.26 5.54
C MET A 55 -4.81 5.37 5.46
N CYS A 56 -3.82 5.25 4.55
CA CYS A 56 -2.72 6.21 4.36
C CYS A 56 -2.47 6.39 2.86
N ALA A 57 -3.51 6.84 2.15
CA ALA A 57 -3.65 6.67 0.72
C ALA A 57 -2.79 7.60 -0.14
N ALA A 58 -2.40 8.79 0.38
CA ALA A 58 -1.75 9.81 -0.43
C ALA A 58 -0.44 9.31 -1.09
N PRO A 59 -0.23 9.63 -2.36
CA PRO A 59 -1.02 10.48 -3.26
C PRO A 59 -2.15 9.75 -4.04
N GLY A 60 -2.58 8.55 -3.62
CA GLY A 60 -3.72 7.83 -4.20
C GLY A 60 -3.36 6.68 -5.14
N GLY A 61 -2.08 6.41 -5.38
CA GLY A 61 -1.65 5.41 -6.35
C GLY A 61 -2.17 4.00 -6.07
N LYS A 62 -2.16 3.55 -4.81
CA LYS A 62 -2.66 2.21 -4.41
C LYS A 62 -4.17 2.12 -4.47
N SER A 63 -4.86 3.18 -4.01
CA SER A 63 -6.31 3.30 -4.07
C SER A 63 -6.84 3.25 -5.51
N ILE A 64 -6.24 4.05 -6.40
CA ILE A 64 -6.63 4.10 -7.82
C ILE A 64 -6.32 2.76 -8.50
N HIS A 65 -5.17 2.15 -8.22
CA HIS A 65 -4.83 0.83 -8.77
C HIS A 65 -5.81 -0.26 -8.28
N ALA A 66 -6.19 -0.25 -7.00
CA ALA A 66 -7.18 -1.18 -6.48
C ALA A 66 -8.56 -0.98 -7.12
N ALA A 67 -8.96 0.28 -7.33
CA ALA A 67 -10.20 0.64 -8.01
C ALA A 67 -10.21 0.18 -9.47
N ASP A 68 -9.10 0.38 -10.20
CA ASP A 68 -8.92 -0.08 -11.57
C ASP A 68 -9.09 -1.60 -11.70
N LYS A 69 -8.54 -2.36 -10.75
CA LYS A 69 -8.73 -3.83 -10.70
C LYS A 69 -10.18 -4.26 -10.45
N MET A 70 -10.99 -3.44 -9.81
CA MET A 70 -12.43 -3.68 -9.62
C MET A 70 -13.27 -3.26 -10.83
N GLY A 71 -12.71 -2.47 -11.75
CA GLY A 71 -13.46 -1.79 -12.80
C GLY A 71 -14.41 -0.74 -12.20
N ASP A 72 -15.56 -0.53 -12.81
CA ASP A 72 -16.53 0.47 -12.34
C ASP A 72 -17.41 -0.01 -11.17
N TYR A 73 -17.04 -1.08 -10.50
CA TYR A 73 -17.83 -1.71 -9.42
C TYR A 73 -17.10 -1.67 -8.09
N GLY A 74 -17.87 -1.51 -7.01
CA GLY A 74 -17.31 -1.34 -5.66
C GLY A 74 -16.89 0.10 -5.39
N ASN A 75 -16.22 0.32 -4.26
CA ASN A 75 -15.74 1.65 -3.88
C ASN A 75 -14.46 1.58 -3.05
N VAL A 76 -13.64 2.60 -3.17
CA VAL A 76 -12.43 2.80 -2.37
C VAL A 76 -12.56 4.09 -1.57
N ASP A 77 -12.52 3.98 -0.25
CA ASP A 77 -12.42 5.09 0.68
C ASP A 77 -10.93 5.37 0.95
N ALA A 78 -10.40 6.35 0.24
CA ALA A 78 -9.00 6.75 0.27
C ALA A 78 -8.78 7.85 1.32
N ARG A 79 -8.12 7.51 2.43
CA ARG A 79 -7.97 8.37 3.61
C ARG A 79 -6.53 8.83 3.79
N ASP A 80 -6.35 10.05 4.26
CA ASP A 80 -5.05 10.48 4.77
C ASP A 80 -5.23 11.58 5.84
N VAL A 81 -4.18 11.80 6.63
CA VAL A 81 -4.22 12.60 7.87
C VAL A 81 -4.46 14.09 7.66
N SER A 82 -4.20 14.65 6.47
CA SER A 82 -4.28 16.10 6.24
C SER A 82 -5.04 16.47 4.98
N GLN A 83 -5.61 17.67 4.96
CA GLN A 83 -6.28 18.23 3.79
C GLN A 83 -5.36 18.24 2.56
N TYR A 84 -4.11 18.70 2.72
CA TYR A 84 -3.13 18.70 1.63
C TYR A 84 -2.97 17.33 0.98
N LYS A 85 -2.86 16.25 1.79
CA LYS A 85 -2.72 14.89 1.29
C LYS A 85 -4.00 14.37 0.63
N ALA A 86 -5.16 14.69 1.20
CA ALA A 86 -6.45 14.37 0.58
C ALA A 86 -6.62 15.09 -0.76
N ASP A 87 -6.15 16.31 -0.90
CA ASP A 87 -6.21 17.05 -2.15
C ASP A 87 -5.30 16.44 -3.23
N LEU A 88 -4.11 15.93 -2.87
CA LEU A 88 -3.26 15.15 -3.79
C LEU A 88 -3.97 13.90 -4.33
N ILE A 89 -4.74 13.22 -3.47
CA ILE A 89 -5.55 12.06 -3.90
C ILE A 89 -6.63 12.52 -4.89
N LYS A 90 -7.37 13.60 -4.57
CA LYS A 90 -8.41 14.17 -5.44
C LYS A 90 -7.88 14.60 -6.80
N GLU A 91 -6.70 15.23 -6.83
CA GLU A 91 -6.04 15.61 -8.08
C GLU A 91 -5.79 14.39 -8.98
N ASN A 92 -5.28 13.29 -8.40
CA ASN A 92 -5.06 12.06 -9.15
C ASN A 92 -6.35 11.36 -9.56
N ILE A 93 -7.39 11.34 -8.72
CA ILE A 93 -8.73 10.86 -9.08
C ILE A 93 -9.27 11.64 -10.29
N HIS A 94 -9.22 12.97 -10.22
CA HIS A 94 -9.69 13.83 -11.30
C HIS A 94 -8.90 13.60 -12.59
N ARG A 95 -7.58 13.54 -12.50
CA ARG A 95 -6.68 13.32 -13.65
C ARG A 95 -6.92 11.97 -14.33
N THR A 96 -7.09 10.91 -13.55
CA THR A 96 -7.27 9.53 -14.07
C THR A 96 -8.71 9.24 -14.51
N GLY A 97 -9.67 10.05 -14.04
CA GLY A 97 -11.08 9.85 -14.33
C GLY A 97 -11.71 8.63 -13.64
N VAL A 98 -11.04 8.05 -12.64
CA VAL A 98 -11.61 6.96 -11.86
C VAL A 98 -12.83 7.46 -11.07
N ILE A 99 -13.93 6.68 -11.08
CA ILE A 99 -15.22 7.12 -10.54
C ILE A 99 -15.60 6.48 -9.20
N ASN A 100 -14.89 5.44 -8.80
CA ASN A 100 -15.19 4.63 -7.62
C ASN A 100 -14.14 4.79 -6.50
N VAL A 101 -13.45 5.92 -6.46
CA VAL A 101 -12.54 6.32 -5.37
C VAL A 101 -13.01 7.64 -4.78
N GLU A 102 -13.16 7.69 -3.47
CA GLU A 102 -13.47 8.90 -2.72
C GLU A 102 -12.33 9.23 -1.76
N ALA A 103 -11.85 10.49 -1.79
CA ALA A 103 -10.77 10.95 -0.93
C ALA A 103 -11.31 11.76 0.25
N ARG A 104 -10.89 11.41 1.47
CA ARG A 104 -11.27 12.16 2.67
C ARG A 104 -10.12 12.34 3.66
N VAL A 105 -10.23 13.36 4.50
CA VAL A 105 -9.32 13.58 5.63
C VAL A 105 -9.75 12.70 6.78
N GLN A 106 -8.87 11.78 7.18
CA GLN A 106 -9.08 10.90 8.33
C GLN A 106 -7.73 10.53 8.92
N ASP A 107 -7.54 10.80 10.21
CA ASP A 107 -6.35 10.33 10.93
C ASP A 107 -6.49 8.83 11.19
N ALA A 108 -5.57 8.03 10.65
CA ALA A 108 -5.59 6.59 10.77
C ALA A 108 -5.38 6.08 12.22
N THR A 109 -4.93 6.93 13.14
CA THR A 109 -4.79 6.62 14.57
C THR A 109 -6.07 6.84 15.36
N VAL A 110 -7.05 7.55 14.77
CA VAL A 110 -8.35 7.84 15.38
C VAL A 110 -9.39 6.84 14.90
N TYR A 111 -10.09 6.22 15.84
CA TYR A 111 -11.13 5.24 15.52
C TYR A 111 -12.36 5.91 14.87
N ASP A 112 -12.81 5.34 13.78
CA ASP A 112 -14.03 5.72 13.05
C ASP A 112 -15.09 4.64 13.24
N PRO A 113 -16.13 4.88 14.06
CA PRO A 113 -17.18 3.88 14.33
C PRO A 113 -17.95 3.45 13.08
N ASP A 114 -18.12 4.35 12.11
CA ASP A 114 -18.88 4.08 10.89
C ASP A 114 -18.14 3.10 9.96
N SER A 115 -16.86 2.91 10.20
CA SER A 115 -16.02 1.98 9.46
C SER A 115 -15.91 0.59 10.09
N GLU A 116 -16.49 0.37 11.27
CA GLU A 116 -16.37 -0.92 11.96
C GLU A 116 -16.95 -2.05 11.13
N GLN A 117 -16.10 -3.05 10.81
CA GLN A 117 -16.43 -4.21 9.97
C GLN A 117 -17.10 -3.83 8.63
N ALA A 118 -16.74 -2.69 8.06
CA ALA A 118 -17.35 -2.18 6.83
C ALA A 118 -16.61 -2.61 5.56
N ALA A 119 -15.30 -2.89 5.65
CA ALA A 119 -14.46 -3.13 4.49
C ALA A 119 -14.23 -4.61 4.20
N ASP A 120 -14.34 -5.00 2.93
CA ASP A 120 -13.89 -6.29 2.43
C ASP A 120 -12.37 -6.38 2.43
N ILE A 121 -11.72 -5.23 2.15
CA ILE A 121 -10.27 -5.08 2.16
C ILE A 121 -9.89 -3.79 2.88
N VAL A 122 -8.92 -3.85 3.79
CA VAL A 122 -8.24 -2.68 4.33
C VAL A 122 -6.79 -2.68 3.87
N ILE A 123 -6.34 -1.55 3.31
CA ILE A 123 -4.95 -1.30 2.96
C ILE A 123 -4.36 -0.37 4.03
N ALA A 124 -3.35 -0.85 4.72
CA ALA A 124 -2.55 -0.10 5.70
C ALA A 124 -1.11 0.02 5.18
N ASP A 125 -0.91 0.92 4.17
CA ASP A 125 0.41 1.31 3.69
C ASP A 125 0.92 2.43 4.60
N VAL A 126 1.49 2.03 5.72
CA VAL A 126 1.71 2.91 6.86
C VAL A 126 2.96 3.80 6.72
N PRO A 127 3.01 4.96 7.37
CA PRO A 127 4.24 5.72 7.52
C PRO A 127 5.37 4.85 8.07
N CYS A 128 6.56 4.95 7.48
CA CYS A 128 7.69 4.11 7.82
C CYS A 128 9.02 4.87 7.71
N SER A 129 10.12 4.27 8.15
CA SER A 129 11.47 4.84 8.04
C SER A 129 11.92 5.10 6.61
N GLY A 130 11.37 4.36 5.63
CA GLY A 130 11.70 4.51 4.22
C GLY A 130 13.07 3.94 3.83
N TYR A 131 13.67 3.05 4.62
CA TYR A 131 15.00 2.51 4.30
C TYR A 131 15.05 1.74 2.97
N GLY A 132 13.89 1.25 2.50
CA GLY A 132 13.79 0.58 1.21
C GLY A 132 13.98 1.51 0.00
N VAL A 133 13.78 2.82 0.19
CA VAL A 133 13.88 3.84 -0.87
C VAL A 133 15.09 4.77 -0.68
N ILE A 134 16.03 4.42 0.19
CA ILE A 134 17.22 5.23 0.52
C ILE A 134 18.08 5.56 -0.72
N GLY A 135 18.07 4.70 -1.73
CA GLY A 135 18.75 4.95 -3.00
C GLY A 135 18.18 6.13 -3.80
N LYS A 136 16.90 6.42 -3.63
CA LYS A 136 16.18 7.56 -4.24
C LYS A 136 16.11 8.77 -3.31
N LYS A 137 16.18 8.53 -1.99
CA LYS A 137 16.04 9.54 -0.92
C LYS A 137 17.18 9.40 0.10
N PRO A 138 18.42 9.76 -0.27
CA PRO A 138 19.59 9.54 0.58
C PRO A 138 19.57 10.33 1.89
N GLU A 139 18.75 11.37 1.99
CA GLU A 139 18.53 12.14 3.22
C GLU A 139 17.94 11.32 4.38
N ILE A 140 17.33 10.18 4.10
CA ILE A 140 16.76 9.26 5.10
C ILE A 140 17.83 8.83 6.10
N LYS A 141 19.07 8.57 5.65
CA LYS A 141 20.18 8.14 6.52
C LYS A 141 20.52 9.14 7.64
N TYR A 142 20.26 10.43 7.42
CA TYR A 142 20.56 11.48 8.40
C TYR A 142 19.45 11.65 9.45
N ARG A 143 18.28 11.06 9.21
CA ARG A 143 17.13 11.12 10.12
C ARG A 143 16.95 9.83 10.93
N ALA A 144 17.72 8.80 10.63
CA ALA A 144 17.65 7.51 11.29
C ALA A 144 18.24 7.59 12.69
N THR A 145 17.42 7.39 13.71
CA THR A 145 17.83 7.23 15.11
C THR A 145 17.02 6.11 15.77
N PRO A 146 17.55 5.40 16.79
CA PRO A 146 16.80 4.38 17.51
C PRO A 146 15.46 4.90 18.05
N GLN A 147 15.46 6.10 18.63
CA GLN A 147 14.25 6.71 19.17
C GLN A 147 13.17 6.92 18.08
N LYS A 148 13.55 7.46 16.92
CA LYS A 148 12.61 7.62 15.80
C LYS A 148 12.10 6.28 15.27
N GLN A 149 12.92 5.26 15.32
CA GLN A 149 12.50 3.91 14.94
C GLN A 149 11.41 3.39 15.89
N GLU A 150 11.56 3.56 17.19
CA GLU A 150 10.55 3.18 18.18
C GLU A 150 9.25 3.98 18.00
N GLU A 151 9.34 5.30 17.79
CA GLU A 151 8.18 6.18 17.54
C GLU A 151 7.39 5.75 16.30
N ILE A 152 8.09 5.39 15.21
CA ILE A 152 7.46 4.91 13.97
C ILE A 152 6.76 3.56 14.22
N VAL A 153 7.41 2.62 14.88
CA VAL A 153 6.80 1.31 15.21
C VAL A 153 5.54 1.49 16.06
N MET A 154 5.56 2.39 17.05
CA MET A 154 4.37 2.69 17.85
C MET A 154 3.25 3.28 17.00
N LEU A 155 3.54 4.24 16.12
CA LEU A 155 2.56 4.81 15.20
C LEU A 155 1.94 3.75 14.29
N GLN A 156 2.76 2.86 13.73
CA GLN A 156 2.30 1.77 12.87
C GLN A 156 1.34 0.84 13.62
N ARG A 157 1.65 0.50 14.88
CA ARG A 157 0.78 -0.32 15.71
C ARG A 157 -0.55 0.37 16.07
N MET A 158 -0.54 1.69 16.30
CA MET A 158 -1.77 2.46 16.49
C MET A 158 -2.67 2.41 15.25
N ILE A 159 -2.09 2.52 14.05
CA ILE A 159 -2.83 2.41 12.78
C ILE A 159 -3.37 0.99 12.59
N LEU A 160 -2.54 -0.03 12.82
CA LEU A 160 -2.94 -1.44 12.70
C LEU A 160 -4.06 -1.83 13.69
N ASP A 161 -4.09 -1.23 14.90
CA ASP A 161 -5.21 -1.40 15.84
C ASP A 161 -6.53 -0.94 15.25
N LYS A 162 -6.56 0.18 14.53
CA LYS A 162 -7.78 0.69 13.88
C LYS A 162 -8.11 -0.14 12.63
N ALA A 163 -7.11 -0.41 11.81
CA ALA A 163 -7.27 -1.25 10.62
C ALA A 163 -7.93 -2.60 10.93
N ALA A 164 -7.51 -3.24 12.04
CA ALA A 164 -8.05 -4.52 12.48
C ALA A 164 -9.58 -4.49 12.75
N LYS A 165 -10.12 -3.34 13.12
CA LYS A 165 -11.55 -3.19 13.45
C LYS A 165 -12.40 -2.98 12.21
N TYR A 166 -11.83 -2.44 11.13
CA TYR A 166 -12.55 -2.05 9.93
C TYR A 166 -12.79 -3.19 8.95
N VAL A 167 -11.96 -4.23 8.99
CA VAL A 167 -12.10 -5.40 8.11
C VAL A 167 -13.33 -6.22 8.52
N LYS A 168 -14.16 -6.64 7.58
CA LYS A 168 -15.26 -7.60 7.78
C LYS A 168 -14.73 -8.96 8.26
N PRO A 169 -15.57 -9.81 8.91
CA PRO A 169 -15.25 -11.24 9.06
C PRO A 169 -14.87 -11.84 7.70
N ASP A 170 -13.86 -12.70 7.65
CA ASP A 170 -13.27 -13.25 6.43
C ASP A 170 -12.75 -12.20 5.42
N GLY A 171 -12.65 -10.93 5.79
CA GLY A 171 -12.05 -9.87 4.99
C GLY A 171 -10.52 -9.89 5.03
N THR A 172 -9.91 -9.09 4.19
CA THR A 172 -8.45 -9.01 4.00
C THR A 172 -7.89 -7.71 4.61
N LEU A 173 -6.78 -7.82 5.35
CA LEU A 173 -5.93 -6.68 5.69
C LEU A 173 -4.59 -6.83 4.95
N ILE A 174 -4.20 -5.80 4.22
CA ILE A 174 -2.85 -5.65 3.68
C ILE A 174 -2.10 -4.64 4.54
N PHE A 175 -1.00 -5.08 5.10
CA PHE A 175 -0.03 -4.23 5.77
C PHE A 175 1.20 -4.07 4.88
N SER A 176 1.61 -2.84 4.61
CA SER A 176 2.77 -2.58 3.77
C SER A 176 3.60 -1.39 4.24
N THR A 177 4.89 -1.43 3.92
CA THR A 177 5.87 -0.39 4.22
C THR A 177 6.91 -0.29 3.11
N CYS A 178 7.47 0.91 2.89
CA CYS A 178 8.62 1.09 2.01
C CYS A 178 9.95 1.01 2.79
N THR A 179 10.04 0.12 3.78
CA THR A 179 11.26 -0.11 4.57
C THR A 179 11.71 -1.57 4.52
N ILE A 180 12.97 -1.79 4.92
CA ILE A 180 13.57 -3.11 5.11
C ILE A 180 13.86 -3.39 6.59
N ALA A 181 13.40 -2.52 7.48
CA ALA A 181 13.61 -2.66 8.92
C ALA A 181 12.71 -3.78 9.47
N ARG A 182 13.31 -4.76 10.13
CA ARG A 182 12.62 -5.91 10.68
C ARG A 182 11.61 -5.51 11.77
N GLU A 183 11.96 -4.51 12.57
CA GLU A 183 11.14 -3.97 13.66
C GLU A 183 9.81 -3.41 13.14
N GLU A 184 9.84 -2.80 11.96
CA GLU A 184 8.66 -2.24 11.30
C GLU A 184 7.88 -3.30 10.51
N ASN A 185 8.49 -4.39 10.11
CA ASN A 185 7.96 -5.42 9.22
C ASN A 185 7.55 -6.68 10.00
N GLU A 186 8.41 -7.71 10.06
CA GLU A 186 8.09 -9.00 10.66
C GLU A 186 7.71 -8.91 12.14
N GLU A 187 8.32 -8.01 12.91
CA GLU A 187 8.00 -7.85 14.33
C GLU A 187 6.60 -7.24 14.52
N ASN A 188 6.18 -6.32 13.64
CA ASN A 188 4.81 -5.84 13.63
C ASN A 188 3.82 -6.91 13.20
N VAL A 189 4.17 -7.78 12.25
CA VAL A 189 3.35 -8.95 11.88
C VAL A 189 3.15 -9.87 13.07
N LEU A 190 4.22 -10.22 13.79
CA LEU A 190 4.14 -11.08 14.97
C LEU A 190 3.33 -10.45 16.10
N TRP A 191 3.55 -9.15 16.35
CA TRP A 191 2.76 -8.39 17.32
C TRP A 191 1.27 -8.39 16.95
N PHE A 192 0.94 -8.15 15.69
CA PHE A 192 -0.44 -8.10 15.22
C PHE A 192 -1.16 -9.45 15.39
N LEU A 193 -0.53 -10.55 14.99
CA LEU A 193 -1.10 -11.90 15.13
C LEU A 193 -1.30 -12.32 16.60
N LYS A 194 -0.50 -11.79 17.52
CA LYS A 194 -0.66 -12.04 18.95
C LYS A 194 -1.86 -11.30 19.56
N ASN A 195 -2.21 -10.14 19.01
CA ASN A 195 -3.20 -9.23 19.61
C ASN A 195 -4.56 -9.27 18.94
N TYR A 196 -4.66 -9.75 17.68
CA TYR A 196 -5.90 -9.70 16.91
C TYR A 196 -6.26 -11.06 16.31
N PRO A 197 -7.57 -11.36 16.11
CA PRO A 197 -8.05 -12.64 15.57
C PRO A 197 -7.82 -12.72 14.05
N TYR A 198 -6.57 -12.71 13.63
CA TYR A 198 -6.15 -12.81 12.24
C TYR A 198 -5.22 -14.00 12.03
N ARG A 199 -5.10 -14.42 10.78
CA ARG A 199 -4.05 -15.33 10.32
C ARG A 199 -3.34 -14.71 9.12
N LEU A 200 -2.09 -15.06 8.91
CA LEU A 200 -1.42 -14.80 7.63
C LEU A 200 -2.02 -15.67 6.53
N GLU A 201 -2.09 -15.11 5.34
CA GLU A 201 -2.52 -15.81 4.13
C GLU A 201 -1.49 -15.57 3.03
N SER A 202 -1.04 -16.64 2.37
CA SER A 202 -0.02 -16.54 1.31
C SER A 202 -0.47 -15.58 0.20
N PRO A 203 0.38 -14.62 -0.20
CA PRO A 203 0.13 -13.81 -1.39
C PRO A 203 0.45 -14.53 -2.70
N ASP A 204 1.08 -15.73 -2.69
CA ASP A 204 1.52 -16.45 -3.89
C ASP A 204 0.45 -16.54 -4.99
N PRO A 205 -0.85 -16.79 -4.70
CA PRO A 205 -1.86 -16.87 -5.75
C PRO A 205 -2.11 -15.57 -6.51
N TYR A 206 -1.62 -14.43 -5.99
CA TYR A 206 -1.95 -13.09 -6.45
C TYR A 206 -0.75 -12.30 -6.97
N ILE A 207 0.47 -12.77 -6.70
CA ILE A 207 1.71 -12.13 -7.11
C ILE A 207 2.47 -12.99 -8.12
N PRO A 208 3.35 -12.41 -8.95
CA PRO A 208 4.15 -13.16 -9.92
C PRO A 208 4.99 -14.28 -9.32
N GLU A 209 5.09 -15.42 -10.02
CA GLU A 209 5.81 -16.62 -9.56
C GLU A 209 7.28 -16.35 -9.24
N GLU A 210 7.91 -15.42 -9.95
CA GLU A 210 9.31 -15.03 -9.73
C GLU A 210 9.57 -14.42 -8.35
N LEU A 211 8.51 -14.01 -7.65
CA LEU A 211 8.56 -13.47 -6.29
C LEU A 211 8.23 -14.50 -5.22
N HIS A 212 7.82 -15.71 -5.61
CA HIS A 212 7.47 -16.76 -4.66
C HIS A 212 8.70 -17.25 -3.90
N CYS A 213 8.61 -17.28 -2.59
CA CYS A 213 9.69 -17.68 -1.70
C CYS A 213 9.16 -18.26 -0.39
N LYS A 214 10.06 -18.55 0.55
CA LYS A 214 9.64 -19.11 1.85
C LYS A 214 8.72 -18.15 2.63
N SER A 215 9.02 -16.86 2.61
CA SER A 215 8.23 -15.87 3.35
C SER A 215 6.85 -15.63 2.72
N THR A 216 6.72 -15.69 1.40
CA THR A 216 5.41 -15.55 0.76
C THR A 216 4.48 -16.71 1.08
N LYS A 217 5.01 -17.92 1.20
CA LYS A 217 4.23 -19.09 1.70
C LYS A 217 3.75 -18.90 3.14
N LEU A 218 4.49 -18.11 3.95
CA LEU A 218 4.09 -17.76 5.32
C LEU A 218 3.10 -16.60 5.37
N GLY A 219 2.95 -15.83 4.28
CA GLY A 219 1.97 -14.74 4.17
C GLY A 219 2.56 -13.34 4.04
N TYR A 220 3.88 -13.18 3.81
CA TYR A 220 4.48 -11.88 3.57
C TYR A 220 5.62 -11.92 2.55
N LEU A 221 5.79 -10.83 1.82
CA LEU A 221 6.84 -10.59 0.84
C LEU A 221 7.75 -9.46 1.33
N GLN A 222 9.07 -9.68 1.35
CA GLN A 222 10.08 -8.64 1.53
C GLN A 222 10.86 -8.47 0.23
N LEU A 223 10.76 -7.31 -0.38
CA LEU A 223 11.59 -6.89 -1.51
C LEU A 223 12.81 -6.13 -0.99
N LEU A 224 13.97 -6.44 -1.54
CA LEU A 224 15.25 -5.85 -1.15
C LEU A 224 15.87 -5.10 -2.33
N PRO A 225 16.34 -3.85 -2.12
CA PRO A 225 17.03 -3.09 -3.15
C PRO A 225 18.28 -3.86 -3.62
N GLY A 226 18.54 -3.85 -4.93
CA GLY A 226 19.71 -4.52 -5.52
C GLY A 226 19.54 -6.04 -5.72
N ILE A 227 18.61 -6.68 -5.04
CA ILE A 227 18.24 -8.10 -5.27
C ILE A 227 17.05 -8.15 -6.20
N HIS A 228 15.98 -7.47 -5.84
CA HIS A 228 14.81 -7.30 -6.69
C HIS A 228 14.95 -6.02 -7.53
N LYS A 229 14.39 -6.03 -8.71
CA LYS A 229 14.46 -4.89 -9.65
C LYS A 229 13.42 -3.81 -9.30
N THR A 230 13.25 -3.52 -8.01
CA THR A 230 12.27 -2.58 -7.42
C THR A 230 12.90 -1.88 -6.22
N ASP A 231 12.16 -0.94 -5.64
CA ASP A 231 12.47 -0.42 -4.31
C ASP A 231 12.35 -1.54 -3.26
N GLY A 232 13.01 -1.33 -2.10
CA GLY A 232 12.79 -2.18 -0.93
C GLY A 232 11.41 -1.93 -0.37
N PHE A 233 10.64 -3.01 -0.18
CA PHE A 233 9.24 -2.92 0.18
C PHE A 233 8.80 -4.17 0.94
N PHE A 234 7.86 -4.02 1.85
CA PHE A 234 7.27 -5.13 2.59
C PHE A 234 5.77 -5.18 2.40
N ILE A 235 5.22 -6.38 2.24
CA ILE A 235 3.77 -6.62 2.13
C ILE A 235 3.44 -7.85 2.97
N ALA A 236 2.50 -7.73 3.90
CA ALA A 236 1.90 -8.86 4.60
C ALA A 236 0.40 -8.91 4.34
N ARG A 237 -0.09 -10.09 4.01
CA ARG A 237 -1.50 -10.34 3.78
C ARG A 237 -2.10 -11.10 4.97
N PHE A 238 -3.12 -10.53 5.57
CA PHE A 238 -3.86 -11.15 6.66
C PHE A 238 -5.31 -11.42 6.27
N ARG A 239 -5.86 -12.49 6.83
CA ARG A 239 -7.26 -12.85 6.77
C ARG A 239 -7.86 -12.74 8.17
N ARG A 240 -8.95 -12.00 8.34
CA ARG A 240 -9.69 -11.97 9.60
C ARG A 240 -10.36 -13.34 9.83
N LYS A 241 -10.30 -13.83 11.09
CA LYS A 241 -10.96 -15.09 11.51
C LYS A 241 -12.42 -14.85 11.85
#